data_df4f0cc3164b723921a143968b4399bd
#
_entry.id   df4f0cc3164b723921a143968b4399bd
#
_cell.length_a   1.000
_cell.length_b   1.000
_cell.length_c   1.000
_cell.angle_alpha   90.00
_cell.angle_beta   90.00
_cell.angle_gamma   90.00
#
_symmetry.space_group_name_H-M   'P 1'
#
loop_
_entity.id
_entity.type
_entity.pdbx_description
1 polymer ?
#
loop_
_entity_poly.entity_id
_entity_poly.type
_entity_poly.pdbx_seq_one_letter_code
_entity_poly.pdbx_strand_id
1 'polypeptide(L)'
;MAADRPGRTEKTRAALVAAGRKLFCEHPIDAVAIDDIVREAGVAKGSFYNHFTDREALARAVTALIRADVEHAVDTANMGVDDSARRMVRALCVYLRYAVDDPQGAGVIIRFHAGNAPEAPLNRGVVSDVTAGLASGRFALASMESGLIFVIGVVQAAFVRVAGDPNLAHAVTLAQQIGALELRGLGVPPPEAESLAARAADEIVRQGAFRATDSA
;
A
#
# COMPACT_ATOMS: atom_id res chain seq x y z
N MET A 1 -26.78 15.20 9.20
CA MET A 1 -26.13 14.32 10.18
C MET A 1 -24.86 15.02 10.62
N ALA A 2 -24.76 15.43 11.89
CA ALA A 2 -23.59 16.11 12.44
C ALA A 2 -22.46 15.07 12.58
N ALA A 3 -21.31 15.31 11.93
CA ALA A 3 -20.10 14.52 12.15
C ALA A 3 -19.68 14.69 13.62
N ASP A 4 -19.66 13.58 14.34
CA ASP A 4 -19.22 13.51 15.73
C ASP A 4 -17.76 13.98 15.81
N ARG A 5 -17.50 15.04 16.58
CA ARG A 5 -16.13 15.56 16.75
C ARG A 5 -15.32 14.53 17.52
N PRO A 6 -14.16 14.10 16.99
CA PRO A 6 -13.32 13.12 17.67
C PRO A 6 -13.02 13.54 19.10
N GLY A 7 -13.20 12.60 20.05
CA GLY A 7 -12.94 12.83 21.46
C GLY A 7 -11.48 13.23 21.73
N ARG A 8 -11.18 13.84 22.87
CA ARG A 8 -9.82 14.26 23.26
C ARG A 8 -8.79 13.11 23.13
N THR A 9 -9.20 11.90 23.45
CA THR A 9 -8.40 10.67 23.36
C THR A 9 -8.03 10.34 21.91
N GLU A 10 -8.99 10.42 20.98
CA GLU A 10 -8.75 10.18 19.55
C GLU A 10 -7.82 11.23 18.94
N LYS A 11 -7.99 12.50 19.31
CA LYS A 11 -7.09 13.58 18.86
C LYS A 11 -5.66 13.36 19.32
N THR A 12 -5.45 12.93 20.55
CA THR A 12 -4.13 12.64 21.11
C THR A 12 -3.51 11.45 20.37
N ARG A 13 -4.27 10.39 20.12
CA ARG A 13 -3.79 9.23 19.35
C ARG A 13 -3.41 9.60 17.91
N ALA A 14 -4.23 10.38 17.24
CA ALA A 14 -3.95 10.88 15.90
C ALA A 14 -2.69 11.75 15.84
N ALA A 15 -2.48 12.64 16.83
CA ALA A 15 -1.28 13.47 16.93
C ALA A 15 -0.01 12.62 17.12
N LEU A 16 -0.07 11.58 17.96
CA LEU A 16 1.05 10.63 18.15
C LEU A 16 1.38 9.86 16.87
N VAL A 17 0.35 9.40 16.12
CA VAL A 17 0.54 8.69 14.85
C VAL A 17 1.13 9.61 13.79
N ALA A 18 0.66 10.87 13.71
CA ALA A 18 1.21 11.85 12.78
C ALA A 18 2.68 12.19 13.08
N ALA A 19 3.01 12.40 14.37
CA ALA A 19 4.39 12.62 14.81
C ALA A 19 5.28 11.40 14.53
N GLY A 20 4.77 10.19 14.79
CA GLY A 20 5.47 8.95 14.48
C GLY A 20 5.71 8.80 12.97
N ARG A 21 4.71 9.08 12.10
CA ARG A 21 4.88 9.06 10.65
C ARG A 21 6.04 9.95 10.20
N LYS A 22 6.05 11.21 10.65
CA LYS A 22 7.11 12.16 10.31
C LYS A 22 8.48 11.64 10.72
N LEU A 23 8.66 11.27 11.99
CA LEU A 23 9.95 10.86 12.53
C LEU A 23 10.44 9.52 11.93
N PHE A 24 9.56 8.54 11.71
CA PHE A 24 9.93 7.25 11.13
C PHE A 24 10.21 7.30 9.63
N CYS A 25 9.71 8.31 8.92
CA CYS A 25 10.11 8.59 7.56
C CYS A 25 11.54 9.16 7.49
N GLU A 26 11.92 10.01 8.45
CA GLU A 26 13.22 10.69 8.47
C GLU A 26 14.33 9.84 9.10
N HIS A 27 13.99 8.98 10.07
CA HIS A 27 14.95 8.23 10.88
C HIS A 27 14.61 6.74 10.99
N PRO A 28 15.62 5.87 11.18
CA PRO A 28 15.37 4.49 11.59
C PRO A 28 14.55 4.46 12.89
N ILE A 29 13.57 3.56 12.96
CA ILE A 29 12.62 3.51 14.09
C ILE A 29 13.37 3.33 15.41
N ASP A 30 14.42 2.50 15.43
CA ASP A 30 15.23 2.25 16.61
C ASP A 30 16.00 3.48 17.10
N ALA A 31 16.24 4.45 16.25
CA ALA A 31 16.90 5.70 16.58
C ALA A 31 15.95 6.79 17.12
N VAL A 32 14.61 6.61 16.98
CA VAL A 32 13.62 7.59 17.43
C VAL A 32 13.26 7.35 18.89
N ALA A 33 13.51 8.30 19.77
CA ALA A 33 13.13 8.23 21.18
C ALA A 33 11.63 8.57 21.36
N ILE A 34 10.98 7.96 22.37
CA ILE A 34 9.59 8.30 22.73
C ILE A 34 9.49 9.78 23.12
N ASP A 35 10.52 10.35 23.73
CA ASP A 35 10.55 11.76 24.09
C ASP A 35 10.51 12.70 22.87
N ASP A 36 11.10 12.30 21.74
CA ASP A 36 11.01 13.04 20.49
C ASP A 36 9.60 12.96 19.89
N ILE A 37 8.98 11.78 19.97
CA ILE A 37 7.62 11.56 19.49
C ILE A 37 6.61 12.43 20.25
N VAL A 38 6.67 12.44 21.59
CA VAL A 38 5.71 13.22 22.38
C VAL A 38 5.94 14.73 22.24
N ARG A 39 7.21 15.16 22.07
CA ARG A 39 7.55 16.55 21.78
C ARG A 39 6.99 17.00 20.44
N GLU A 40 7.16 16.20 19.37
CA GLU A 40 6.63 16.47 18.05
C GLU A 40 5.08 16.47 18.05
N ALA A 41 4.47 15.56 18.80
CA ALA A 41 3.01 15.47 18.95
C ALA A 41 2.39 16.57 19.85
N GLY A 42 3.22 17.31 20.59
CA GLY A 42 2.73 18.33 21.55
C GLY A 42 1.96 17.74 22.74
N VAL A 43 2.30 16.53 23.20
CA VAL A 43 1.60 15.84 24.28
C VAL A 43 2.55 15.46 25.41
N ALA A 44 2.01 15.21 26.62
CA ALA A 44 2.80 14.74 27.74
C ALA A 44 3.22 13.26 27.55
N LYS A 45 4.39 12.87 28.06
CA LYS A 45 4.93 11.48 27.97
C LYS A 45 3.95 10.42 28.49
N GLY A 46 3.23 10.72 29.59
CA GLY A 46 2.19 9.83 30.11
C GLY A 46 1.05 9.58 29.13
N SER A 47 0.75 10.54 28.24
CA SER A 47 -0.27 10.37 27.21
C SER A 47 0.12 9.34 26.15
N PHE A 48 1.43 9.17 25.87
CA PHE A 48 1.90 8.15 24.96
C PHE A 48 1.51 6.76 25.45
N TYR A 49 1.80 6.44 26.71
CA TYR A 49 1.56 5.13 27.29
C TYR A 49 0.07 4.80 27.51
N ASN A 50 -0.81 5.80 27.44
CA ASN A 50 -2.26 5.58 27.40
C ASN A 50 -2.75 5.04 26.05
N HIS A 51 -1.93 5.17 24.98
CA HIS A 51 -2.31 4.78 23.62
C HIS A 51 -1.44 3.68 23.01
N PHE A 52 -0.15 3.63 23.40
CA PHE A 52 0.83 2.70 22.84
C PHE A 52 1.70 2.14 23.95
N THR A 53 1.87 0.84 23.95
CA THR A 53 2.73 0.15 24.96
C THR A 53 4.21 0.49 24.78
N ASP A 54 4.61 0.65 23.53
CA ASP A 54 5.99 0.88 23.13
C ASP A 54 6.05 1.59 21.76
N ARG A 55 7.25 1.92 21.33
CA ARG A 55 7.53 2.54 20.04
C ARG A 55 7.12 1.66 18.86
N GLU A 56 7.30 0.35 18.99
CA GLU A 56 6.96 -0.63 17.97
C GLU A 56 5.43 -0.70 17.75
N ALA A 57 4.64 -0.55 18.82
CA ALA A 57 3.18 -0.46 18.73
C ALA A 57 2.74 0.80 17.95
N LEU A 58 3.40 1.94 18.18
CA LEU A 58 3.18 3.15 17.40
C LEU A 58 3.60 2.93 15.94
N ALA A 59 4.75 2.30 15.70
CA ALA A 59 5.24 2.06 14.34
C ALA A 59 4.32 1.13 13.54
N ARG A 60 3.74 0.11 14.17
CA ARG A 60 2.68 -0.72 13.57
C ARG A 60 1.44 0.12 13.19
N ALA A 61 1.04 1.05 14.06
CA ALA A 61 -0.09 1.93 13.78
C ALA A 61 0.19 2.91 12.63
N VAL A 62 1.41 3.45 12.56
CA VAL A 62 1.87 4.30 11.45
C VAL A 62 1.89 3.51 10.14
N THR A 63 2.45 2.30 10.14
CA THR A 63 2.47 1.43 8.95
C THR A 63 1.06 1.10 8.47
N ALA A 64 0.14 0.80 9.39
CA ALA A 64 -1.25 0.52 9.05
C ALA A 64 -1.95 1.75 8.44
N LEU A 65 -1.66 2.96 8.92
CA LEU A 65 -2.17 4.19 8.34
C LEU A 65 -1.65 4.40 6.91
N ILE A 66 -0.35 4.31 6.70
CA ILE A 66 0.26 4.48 5.37
C ILE A 66 -0.29 3.44 4.39
N ARG A 67 -0.42 2.18 4.81
CA ARG A 67 -1.03 1.14 3.97
C ARG A 67 -2.48 1.43 3.64
N ALA A 68 -3.27 1.95 4.59
CA ALA A 68 -4.65 2.32 4.34
C ALA A 68 -4.76 3.44 3.29
N ASP A 69 -3.84 4.41 3.31
CA ASP A 69 -3.75 5.46 2.29
C ASP A 69 -3.47 4.86 0.89
N VAL A 70 -2.55 3.88 0.80
CA VAL A 70 -2.24 3.19 -0.47
C VAL A 70 -3.43 2.36 -0.95
N GLU A 71 -4.09 1.60 -0.07
CA GLU A 71 -5.29 0.82 -0.43
C GLU A 71 -6.44 1.73 -0.90
N HIS A 72 -6.63 2.89 -0.26
CA HIS A 72 -7.60 3.87 -0.72
C HIS A 72 -7.26 4.40 -2.14
N ALA A 73 -5.98 4.61 -2.43
CA ALA A 73 -5.53 4.97 -3.78
C ALA A 73 -5.79 3.84 -4.79
N VAL A 74 -5.62 2.56 -4.40
CA VAL A 74 -5.98 1.39 -5.21
C VAL A 74 -7.48 1.36 -5.49
N ASP A 75 -8.32 1.57 -4.49
CA ASP A 75 -9.77 1.63 -4.65
C ASP A 75 -10.17 2.76 -5.61
N THR A 76 -9.56 3.94 -5.46
CA THR A 76 -9.79 5.08 -6.35
C THR A 76 -9.37 4.78 -7.78
N ALA A 77 -8.19 4.19 -7.97
CA ALA A 77 -7.70 3.80 -9.29
C ALA A 77 -8.61 2.77 -9.98
N ASN A 78 -9.23 1.89 -9.19
CA ASN A 78 -10.09 0.81 -9.69
C ASN A 78 -11.59 1.18 -9.75
N MET A 79 -11.95 2.42 -9.46
CA MET A 79 -13.35 2.85 -9.51
C MET A 79 -13.92 2.69 -10.93
N GLY A 80 -15.03 1.97 -11.05
CA GLY A 80 -15.67 1.67 -12.35
C GLY A 80 -14.93 0.64 -13.22
N VAL A 81 -13.98 -0.10 -12.65
CA VAL A 81 -13.27 -1.19 -13.35
C VAL A 81 -13.78 -2.54 -12.85
N ASP A 82 -14.47 -3.28 -13.71
CA ASP A 82 -15.10 -4.58 -13.37
C ASP A 82 -14.17 -5.79 -13.62
N ASP A 83 -13.24 -5.69 -14.58
CA ASP A 83 -12.34 -6.79 -14.95
C ASP A 83 -11.26 -7.01 -13.88
N SER A 84 -11.28 -8.19 -13.23
CA SER A 84 -10.34 -8.55 -12.18
C SER A 84 -8.87 -8.50 -12.60
N ALA A 85 -8.56 -8.84 -13.85
CA ALA A 85 -7.18 -8.78 -14.37
C ALA A 85 -6.69 -7.32 -14.50
N ARG A 86 -7.56 -6.45 -14.98
CA ARG A 86 -7.27 -5.03 -15.07
C ARG A 86 -7.11 -4.40 -13.69
N ARG A 87 -7.99 -4.73 -12.74
CA ARG A 87 -7.91 -4.27 -11.34
C ARG A 87 -6.59 -4.68 -10.68
N MET A 88 -6.19 -5.93 -10.88
CA MET A 88 -4.98 -6.51 -10.30
C MET A 88 -3.72 -5.76 -10.73
N VAL A 89 -3.50 -5.60 -12.04
CA VAL A 89 -2.31 -4.90 -12.54
C VAL A 89 -2.32 -3.40 -12.21
N ARG A 90 -3.49 -2.78 -12.08
CA ARG A 90 -3.62 -1.39 -11.63
C ARG A 90 -3.22 -1.23 -10.18
N ALA A 91 -3.59 -2.18 -9.32
CA ALA A 91 -3.16 -2.21 -7.92
C ALA A 91 -1.62 -2.28 -7.81
N LEU A 92 -0.96 -3.19 -8.54
CA LEU A 92 0.50 -3.23 -8.64
C LEU A 92 1.07 -1.85 -9.03
N CYS A 93 0.53 -1.22 -10.07
CA CYS A 93 0.99 0.09 -10.55
C CYS A 93 0.84 1.20 -9.48
N VAL A 94 -0.24 1.20 -8.70
CA VAL A 94 -0.43 2.15 -7.59
C VAL A 94 0.67 1.98 -6.53
N TYR A 95 0.96 0.74 -6.12
CA TYR A 95 2.05 0.47 -5.19
C TYR A 95 3.40 0.95 -5.70
N LEU A 96 3.73 0.65 -6.97
CA LEU A 96 5.01 1.08 -7.55
C LEU A 96 5.10 2.60 -7.68
N ARG A 97 4.00 3.26 -8.04
CA ARG A 97 3.97 4.71 -8.10
C ARG A 97 4.11 5.34 -6.71
N TYR A 98 3.44 4.78 -5.70
CA TYR A 98 3.61 5.23 -4.32
C TYR A 98 5.07 5.14 -3.86
N ALA A 99 5.76 4.04 -4.19
CA ALA A 99 7.17 3.88 -3.85
C ALA A 99 8.10 4.93 -4.52
N VAL A 100 7.72 5.44 -5.68
CA VAL A 100 8.42 6.56 -6.34
C VAL A 100 8.12 7.90 -5.66
N ASP A 101 6.83 8.13 -5.32
CA ASP A 101 6.37 9.43 -4.81
C ASP A 101 6.73 9.65 -3.34
N ASP A 102 6.67 8.59 -2.52
CA ASP A 102 6.99 8.60 -1.07
C ASP A 102 7.90 7.40 -0.71
N PRO A 103 9.19 7.43 -1.12
CA PRO A 103 10.12 6.34 -0.82
C PRO A 103 10.38 6.17 0.68
N GLN A 104 10.21 7.23 1.48
CA GLN A 104 10.35 7.17 2.93
C GLN A 104 9.17 6.42 3.57
N GLY A 105 7.95 6.76 3.20
CA GLY A 105 6.75 6.02 3.61
C GLY A 105 6.77 4.56 3.17
N ALA A 106 7.24 4.29 1.94
CA ALA A 106 7.47 2.94 1.45
C ALA A 106 8.48 2.19 2.32
N GLY A 107 9.56 2.84 2.76
CA GLY A 107 10.54 2.29 3.68
C GLY A 107 9.95 1.92 5.05
N VAL A 108 8.97 2.68 5.54
CA VAL A 108 8.22 2.33 6.78
C VAL A 108 7.41 1.05 6.58
N ILE A 109 6.65 0.95 5.47
CA ILE A 109 5.89 -0.26 5.12
C ILE A 109 6.81 -1.47 5.08
N ILE A 110 7.94 -1.38 4.37
CA ILE A 110 8.88 -2.49 4.17
C ILE A 110 9.45 -2.99 5.49
N ARG A 111 9.84 -2.08 6.39
CA ARG A 111 10.43 -2.45 7.71
C ARG A 111 9.45 -3.16 8.63
N PHE A 112 8.15 -2.88 8.51
CA PHE A 112 7.10 -3.51 9.35
C PHE A 112 6.28 -4.56 8.61
N HIS A 113 6.77 -5.04 7.48
CA HIS A 113 6.06 -6.02 6.67
C HIS A 113 6.01 -7.44 7.28
N ALA A 114 6.69 -7.67 8.39
CA ALA A 114 6.68 -8.96 9.10
C ALA A 114 5.25 -9.31 9.56
N GLY A 115 4.62 -10.28 8.88
CA GLY A 115 3.34 -10.87 9.27
C GLY A 115 2.13 -10.54 8.40
N ASN A 116 2.31 -10.26 7.12
CA ASN A 116 1.17 -10.20 6.19
C ASN A 116 0.64 -11.60 5.90
N ALA A 117 -0.16 -12.14 6.83
CA ALA A 117 -1.02 -13.24 6.48
C ALA A 117 -1.95 -12.80 5.33
N PRO A 118 -2.22 -13.64 4.33
CA PRO A 118 -3.13 -13.33 3.23
C PRO A 118 -4.50 -12.82 3.72
N GLU A 119 -4.94 -13.26 4.90
CA GLU A 119 -6.20 -12.89 5.55
C GLU A 119 -6.16 -11.54 6.27
N ALA A 120 -5.03 -10.83 6.27
CA ALA A 120 -4.95 -9.52 6.92
C ALA A 120 -6.01 -8.56 6.35
N PRO A 121 -6.69 -7.75 7.20
CA PRO A 121 -7.76 -6.86 6.76
C PRO A 121 -7.38 -5.91 5.62
N LEU A 122 -6.10 -5.56 5.52
CA LEU A 122 -5.56 -4.71 4.46
C LEU A 122 -5.40 -5.44 3.10
N ASN A 123 -5.57 -6.76 3.04
CA ASN A 123 -5.52 -7.54 1.81
C ASN A 123 -6.93 -7.80 1.23
N ARG A 124 -8.00 -7.18 1.77
CA ARG A 124 -9.38 -7.42 1.30
C ARG A 124 -9.58 -7.15 -0.18
N GLY A 125 -8.93 -6.13 -0.73
CA GLY A 125 -8.99 -5.80 -2.16
C GLY A 125 -8.48 -6.95 -3.02
N VAL A 126 -7.26 -7.42 -2.79
CA VAL A 126 -6.68 -8.52 -3.56
C VAL A 126 -7.44 -9.84 -3.36
N VAL A 127 -7.93 -10.13 -2.14
CA VAL A 127 -8.78 -11.30 -1.87
C VAL A 127 -10.06 -11.23 -2.70
N SER A 128 -10.73 -10.09 -2.74
CA SER A 128 -11.93 -9.85 -3.53
C SER A 128 -11.68 -10.04 -5.03
N ASP A 129 -10.61 -9.46 -5.55
CA ASP A 129 -10.27 -9.51 -6.97
C ASP A 129 -9.86 -10.91 -7.43
N VAL A 130 -9.09 -11.67 -6.61
CA VAL A 130 -8.76 -13.07 -6.90
C VAL A 130 -10.02 -13.95 -6.84
N THR A 131 -10.89 -13.73 -5.85
CA THR A 131 -12.16 -14.45 -5.74
C THR A 131 -13.05 -14.22 -6.97
N ALA A 132 -13.24 -12.98 -7.37
CA ALA A 132 -14.04 -12.64 -8.54
C ALA A 132 -13.42 -13.19 -9.83
N GLY A 133 -12.10 -13.12 -9.97
CA GLY A 133 -11.38 -13.65 -11.12
C GLY A 133 -11.51 -15.17 -11.27
N LEU A 134 -11.45 -15.91 -10.16
CA LEU A 134 -11.69 -17.36 -10.16
C LEU A 134 -13.15 -17.69 -10.47
N ALA A 135 -14.09 -17.00 -9.85
CA ALA A 135 -15.52 -17.25 -10.03
C ALA A 135 -15.99 -16.98 -11.48
N SER A 136 -15.41 -15.98 -12.13
CA SER A 136 -15.71 -15.65 -13.55
C SER A 136 -14.90 -16.46 -14.56
N GLY A 137 -13.96 -17.31 -14.13
CA GLY A 137 -13.04 -18.01 -15.04
C GLY A 137 -11.99 -17.10 -15.67
N ARG A 138 -11.86 -15.86 -15.17
CA ARG A 138 -10.85 -14.90 -15.63
C ARG A 138 -9.44 -15.28 -15.20
N PHE A 139 -9.31 -15.98 -14.05
CA PHE A 139 -8.08 -16.53 -13.51
C PHE A 139 -8.13 -18.04 -13.49
N ALA A 140 -6.98 -18.66 -13.76
CA ALA A 140 -6.76 -20.12 -13.75
C ALA A 140 -5.67 -20.43 -12.71
N LEU A 141 -6.08 -20.69 -11.47
CA LEU A 141 -5.19 -20.96 -10.34
C LEU A 141 -5.49 -22.33 -9.73
N ALA A 142 -4.45 -22.97 -9.18
CA ALA A 142 -4.60 -24.24 -8.47
C ALA A 142 -5.40 -24.10 -7.17
N SER A 143 -5.24 -22.98 -6.46
CA SER A 143 -5.98 -22.65 -5.26
C SER A 143 -5.99 -21.12 -5.01
N MET A 144 -6.96 -20.64 -4.22
CA MET A 144 -6.99 -19.27 -3.73
C MET A 144 -5.71 -18.92 -2.97
N GLU A 145 -5.24 -19.80 -2.09
CA GLU A 145 -4.06 -19.58 -1.26
C GLU A 145 -2.82 -19.35 -2.13
N SER A 146 -2.57 -20.23 -3.11
CA SER A 146 -1.42 -20.09 -4.02
C SER A 146 -1.49 -18.78 -4.82
N GLY A 147 -2.68 -18.37 -5.26
CA GLY A 147 -2.90 -17.11 -5.96
C GLY A 147 -2.58 -15.90 -5.09
N LEU A 148 -3.06 -15.89 -3.85
CA LEU A 148 -2.79 -14.78 -2.91
C LEU A 148 -1.30 -14.68 -2.55
N ILE A 149 -0.64 -15.80 -2.25
CA ILE A 149 0.80 -15.84 -1.97
C ILE A 149 1.58 -15.29 -3.17
N PHE A 150 1.22 -15.73 -4.38
CA PHE A 150 1.88 -15.29 -5.60
C PHE A 150 1.72 -13.78 -5.82
N VAL A 151 0.51 -13.26 -5.83
CA VAL A 151 0.22 -11.85 -6.10
C VAL A 151 0.86 -10.95 -5.04
N ILE A 152 0.62 -11.24 -3.74
CA ILE A 152 1.19 -10.46 -2.65
C ILE A 152 2.72 -10.48 -2.70
N GLY A 153 3.32 -11.64 -2.97
CA GLY A 153 4.77 -11.79 -3.07
C GLY A 153 5.37 -11.00 -4.23
N VAL A 154 4.73 -11.03 -5.40
CA VAL A 154 5.18 -10.28 -6.59
C VAL A 154 5.09 -8.78 -6.36
N VAL A 155 3.95 -8.29 -5.88
CA VAL A 155 3.76 -6.85 -5.56
C VAL A 155 4.79 -6.39 -4.53
N GLN A 156 4.99 -7.17 -3.47
CA GLN A 156 5.95 -6.84 -2.42
C GLN A 156 7.38 -6.78 -2.95
N ALA A 157 7.82 -7.76 -3.73
CA ALA A 157 9.17 -7.80 -4.29
C ALA A 157 9.42 -6.59 -5.22
N ALA A 158 8.46 -6.27 -6.08
CA ALA A 158 8.53 -5.12 -6.97
C ALA A 158 8.52 -3.79 -6.19
N PHE A 159 7.68 -3.68 -5.15
CA PHE A 159 7.60 -2.52 -4.27
C PHE A 159 8.93 -2.24 -3.55
N VAL A 160 9.55 -3.27 -2.96
CA VAL A 160 10.87 -3.16 -2.31
C VAL A 160 11.93 -2.72 -3.31
N ARG A 161 11.90 -3.27 -4.53
CA ARG A 161 12.88 -2.93 -5.58
C ARG A 161 12.78 -1.46 -6.00
N VAL A 162 11.55 -0.94 -6.19
CA VAL A 162 11.33 0.46 -6.57
C VAL A 162 11.63 1.41 -5.42
N ALA A 163 11.24 1.08 -4.18
CA ALA A 163 11.54 1.91 -3.02
C ALA A 163 13.05 2.08 -2.76
N GLY A 164 13.85 1.05 -3.10
CA GLY A 164 15.31 1.11 -2.99
C GLY A 164 16.01 1.96 -4.06
N ASP A 165 15.31 2.24 -5.18
CA ASP A 165 15.81 3.08 -6.28
C ASP A 165 14.60 3.76 -6.96
N PRO A 166 14.08 4.87 -6.39
CA PRO A 166 12.81 5.48 -6.78
C PRO A 166 12.92 6.28 -8.07
N ASN A 167 13.26 5.60 -9.16
CA ASN A 167 13.34 6.17 -10.50
C ASN A 167 12.06 5.91 -11.29
N LEU A 168 11.38 6.97 -11.75
CA LEU A 168 10.10 6.87 -12.44
C LEU A 168 10.19 6.05 -13.74
N ALA A 169 11.22 6.24 -14.57
CA ALA A 169 11.36 5.50 -15.83
C ALA A 169 11.60 4.00 -15.57
N HIS A 170 12.41 3.68 -14.56
CA HIS A 170 12.62 2.31 -14.11
C HIS A 170 11.30 1.69 -13.57
N ALA A 171 10.56 2.43 -12.74
CA ALA A 171 9.29 1.97 -12.20
C ALA A 171 8.24 1.68 -13.29
N VAL A 172 8.15 2.53 -14.33
CA VAL A 172 7.27 2.28 -15.49
C VAL A 172 7.67 0.99 -16.21
N THR A 173 8.95 0.80 -16.49
CA THR A 173 9.44 -0.41 -17.17
C THR A 173 9.18 -1.66 -16.34
N LEU A 174 9.46 -1.58 -15.03
CA LEU A 174 9.24 -2.70 -14.12
C LEU A 174 7.74 -3.03 -13.99
N ALA A 175 6.88 -2.01 -13.91
CA ALA A 175 5.42 -2.19 -13.87
C ALA A 175 4.90 -2.93 -15.11
N GLN A 176 5.38 -2.59 -16.30
CA GLN A 176 5.03 -3.30 -17.54
C GLN A 176 5.46 -4.76 -17.49
N GLN A 177 6.70 -5.02 -17.14
CA GLN A 177 7.27 -6.38 -17.15
C GLN A 177 6.67 -7.27 -16.05
N ILE A 178 6.64 -6.77 -14.81
CA ILE A 178 6.11 -7.53 -13.67
C ILE A 178 4.59 -7.67 -13.77
N GLY A 179 3.88 -6.63 -14.20
CA GLY A 179 2.42 -6.70 -14.41
C GLY A 179 2.03 -7.74 -15.46
N ALA A 180 2.78 -7.82 -16.57
CA ALA A 180 2.55 -8.87 -17.58
C ALA A 180 2.84 -10.27 -17.02
N LEU A 181 3.92 -10.44 -16.25
CA LEU A 181 4.25 -11.70 -15.58
C LEU A 181 3.21 -12.11 -14.54
N GLU A 182 2.75 -11.17 -13.73
CA GLU A 182 1.69 -11.36 -12.73
C GLU A 182 0.40 -11.86 -13.39
N LEU A 183 -0.08 -11.16 -14.41
CA LEU A 183 -1.30 -11.55 -15.12
C LEU A 183 -1.19 -12.90 -15.81
N ARG A 184 -0.04 -13.20 -16.42
CA ARG A 184 0.23 -14.52 -17.01
C ARG A 184 0.26 -15.63 -15.95
N GLY A 185 0.84 -15.37 -14.79
CA GLY A 185 0.81 -16.28 -13.65
C GLY A 185 -0.61 -16.55 -13.13
N LEU A 186 -1.53 -15.60 -13.32
CA LEU A 186 -2.95 -15.76 -13.03
C LEU A 186 -3.74 -16.43 -14.16
N GLY A 187 -3.11 -16.78 -15.28
CA GLY A 187 -3.73 -17.48 -16.41
C GLY A 187 -4.23 -16.56 -17.53
N VAL A 188 -3.94 -15.25 -17.49
CA VAL A 188 -4.29 -14.32 -18.57
C VAL A 188 -3.39 -14.58 -19.80
N PRO A 189 -3.97 -14.64 -21.04
CA PRO A 189 -3.17 -14.84 -22.25
C PRO A 189 -2.06 -13.79 -22.43
N PRO A 190 -0.85 -14.18 -22.91
CA PRO A 190 0.29 -13.28 -22.99
C PRO A 190 0.05 -11.95 -23.72
N PRO A 191 -0.57 -11.90 -24.92
CA PRO A 191 -0.78 -10.63 -25.61
C PRO A 191 -1.72 -9.67 -24.86
N GLU A 192 -2.70 -10.21 -24.15
CA GLU A 192 -3.63 -9.45 -23.33
C GLU A 192 -2.94 -8.94 -22.05
N ALA A 193 -2.19 -9.81 -21.38
CA ALA A 193 -1.42 -9.45 -20.19
C ALA A 193 -0.45 -8.29 -20.46
N GLU A 194 0.30 -8.35 -21.57
CA GLU A 194 1.20 -7.29 -22.01
C GLU A 194 0.45 -5.96 -22.30
N SER A 195 -0.68 -6.05 -22.98
CA SER A 195 -1.51 -4.86 -23.28
C SER A 195 -2.07 -4.21 -22.02
N LEU A 196 -2.59 -5.00 -21.08
CA LEU A 196 -3.13 -4.51 -19.81
C LEU A 196 -2.03 -3.88 -18.94
N ALA A 197 -0.88 -4.53 -18.83
CA ALA A 197 0.24 -4.05 -18.06
C ALA A 197 0.82 -2.74 -18.63
N ALA A 198 0.97 -2.66 -19.96
CA ALA A 198 1.47 -1.45 -20.62
C ALA A 198 0.54 -0.24 -20.37
N ARG A 199 -0.78 -0.43 -20.50
CA ARG A 199 -1.76 0.64 -20.25
C ARG A 199 -1.76 1.07 -18.78
N ALA A 200 -1.81 0.13 -17.84
CA ALA A 200 -1.80 0.46 -16.42
C ALA A 200 -0.53 1.19 -16.00
N ALA A 201 0.63 0.76 -16.49
CA ALA A 201 1.90 1.42 -16.22
C ALA A 201 1.95 2.86 -16.77
N ASP A 202 1.39 3.09 -17.96
CA ASP A 202 1.31 4.43 -18.53
C ASP A 202 0.33 5.31 -17.77
N GLU A 203 -0.90 4.87 -17.56
CA GLU A 203 -1.96 5.63 -16.88
C GLU A 203 -1.58 5.96 -15.43
N ILE A 204 -1.09 4.98 -14.67
CA ILE A 204 -0.91 5.10 -13.23
C ILE A 204 0.53 5.49 -12.88
N VAL A 205 1.52 4.71 -13.36
CA VAL A 205 2.90 4.96 -12.93
C VAL A 205 3.46 6.21 -13.61
N ARG A 206 3.25 6.37 -14.92
CA ARG A 206 3.80 7.52 -15.65
C ARG A 206 2.99 8.80 -15.41
N GLN A 207 1.66 8.75 -15.57
CA GLN A 207 0.81 9.94 -15.56
C GLN A 207 0.26 10.28 -14.16
N GLY A 208 0.24 9.33 -13.22
CA GLY A 208 -0.31 9.52 -11.88
C GLY A 208 -1.83 9.70 -11.84
N ALA A 209 -2.56 9.10 -12.78
CA ALA A 209 -4.00 9.31 -13.03
C ALA A 209 -4.96 8.84 -11.90
N PHE A 210 -4.43 8.45 -10.74
CA PHE A 210 -5.22 8.00 -9.58
C PHE A 210 -5.15 8.97 -8.38
N ARG A 211 -4.35 10.04 -8.48
CA ARG A 211 -4.32 11.02 -7.40
C ARG A 211 -5.69 11.69 -7.35
N ALA A 212 -6.36 11.60 -6.21
CA ALA A 212 -7.41 12.56 -5.90
C ALA A 212 -6.77 13.94 -6.08
N THR A 213 -7.30 14.74 -7.00
CA THR A 213 -6.89 16.13 -7.15
C THR A 213 -6.92 16.75 -5.77
N ASP A 214 -5.77 17.25 -5.29
CA ASP A 214 -5.66 18.03 -4.07
C ASP A 214 -6.83 19.01 -4.07
N SER A 215 -7.78 18.80 -3.17
CA SER A 215 -8.84 19.76 -2.93
C SER A 215 -8.17 20.95 -2.27
N ALA A 216 -8.01 21.99 -3.06
CA ALA A 216 -7.57 23.33 -2.65
C ALA A 216 -8.37 23.87 -1.49
#